data_f5082bdac065690307d39a446ac030aa
#
_entry.id   f5082bdac065690307d39a446ac030aa
#
_cell.length_a   1.000
_cell.length_b   1.000
_cell.length_c   1.000
_cell.angle_alpha   90.00
_cell.angle_beta   90.00
_cell.angle_gamma   90.00
#
_symmetry.space_group_name_H-M   'P 1'
#
loop_
_entity.id
_entity.type
_entity.pdbx_description
1 polymer ?
#
loop_
_entity_poly.entity_id
_entity_poly.type
_entity_poly.pdbx_seq_one_letter_code
_entity_poly.pdbx_strand_id
1 'polypeptide(L)'
;YILAAILVILVLATAIVGATPILNAETGLPVPDASLVHTAAYTVLAPLCTLMDALTLLSLKQHAALLITVILCVIVWRIFRPRSSGTSLLRELGAGVATLLCIILVYAAGAVVPRPMAAIAMHDANDVVIDFHSHTNASWDANKWFTPQRNREWHSAAGFDVAYISDHKSLAGANAAAAQNPQHAGDGTVLLPALEVRDQDEHVVAIGIDSAFNVDPSGIWHDP
;
A
#
# COMPACT_ATOMS: atom_id res chain seq x y z
N TYR A 1 -9.16 -21.90 19.93
CA TYR A 1 -7.88 -22.63 19.80
C TYR A 1 -7.42 -22.75 18.34
N ILE A 2 -8.30 -23.15 17.39
CA ILE A 2 -7.93 -23.35 15.97
C ILE A 2 -7.39 -22.05 15.35
N LEU A 3 -8.06 -20.90 15.54
CA LEU A 3 -7.62 -19.62 15.01
C LEU A 3 -6.23 -19.23 15.56
N ALA A 4 -6.02 -19.42 16.87
CA ALA A 4 -4.73 -19.14 17.48
C ALA A 4 -3.62 -20.03 16.91
N ALA A 5 -3.90 -21.30 16.67
CA ALA A 5 -2.95 -22.22 16.04
C ALA A 5 -2.62 -21.79 14.61
N ILE A 6 -3.61 -21.39 13.82
CA ILE A 6 -3.42 -20.88 12.46
C ILE A 6 -2.53 -19.62 12.48
N LEU A 7 -2.80 -18.66 13.36
CA LEU A 7 -2.00 -17.44 13.47
C LEU A 7 -0.54 -17.75 13.85
N VAL A 8 -0.32 -18.66 14.81
CA VAL A 8 1.03 -19.11 15.18
C VAL A 8 1.74 -19.78 14.00
N ILE A 9 1.06 -20.65 13.26
CA ILE A 9 1.63 -21.30 12.09
C ILE A 9 2.03 -20.26 11.03
N LEU A 10 1.20 -19.26 10.77
CA LEU A 10 1.49 -18.20 9.80
C LEU A 10 2.71 -17.37 10.22
N VAL A 11 2.82 -17.00 11.50
CA VAL A 11 3.99 -16.28 12.02
C VAL A 11 5.25 -17.12 11.89
N LEU A 12 5.20 -18.40 12.27
CA LEU A 12 6.33 -19.30 12.13
C LEU A 12 6.72 -19.53 10.68
N ALA A 13 5.75 -19.70 9.80
CA ALA A 13 6.02 -19.83 8.36
C ALA A 13 6.72 -18.58 7.81
N THR A 14 6.26 -17.38 8.15
CA THR A 14 6.90 -16.13 7.75
C THR A 14 8.34 -16.02 8.27
N ALA A 15 8.59 -16.46 9.50
CA ALA A 15 9.92 -16.44 10.08
C ALA A 15 10.89 -17.45 9.43
N ILE A 16 10.40 -18.62 9.01
CA ILE A 16 11.21 -19.71 8.47
C ILE A 16 11.44 -19.55 6.95
N VAL A 17 10.41 -19.18 6.21
CA VAL A 17 10.49 -19.08 4.74
C VAL A 17 11.39 -17.93 4.29
N GLY A 18 11.54 -16.91 5.15
CA GLY A 18 12.31 -15.71 4.81
C GLY A 18 11.63 -14.84 3.76
N ALA A 19 12.38 -13.86 3.26
CA ALA A 19 11.89 -12.97 2.22
C ALA A 19 12.05 -13.59 0.82
N THR A 20 11.13 -13.28 -0.07
CA THR A 20 11.25 -13.60 -1.50
C THR A 20 12.48 -12.88 -2.08
N PRO A 21 13.32 -13.53 -2.90
CA PRO A 21 14.45 -12.85 -3.50
C PRO A 21 14.01 -11.71 -4.43
N ILE A 22 14.79 -10.64 -4.45
CA ILE A 22 14.64 -9.59 -5.46
C ILE A 22 15.12 -10.17 -6.78
N LEU A 23 14.31 -10.02 -7.82
CA LEU A 23 14.62 -10.55 -9.15
C LEU A 23 15.00 -9.42 -10.10
N ASN A 24 15.99 -9.66 -10.93
CA ASN A 24 16.29 -8.80 -12.06
C ASN A 24 15.14 -8.92 -13.08
N ALA A 25 14.56 -7.79 -13.47
CA ALA A 25 13.37 -7.76 -14.32
C ALA A 25 13.63 -8.28 -15.75
N GLU A 26 14.85 -8.17 -16.25
CA GLU A 26 15.23 -8.62 -17.59
C GLU A 26 15.52 -10.12 -17.63
N THR A 27 16.27 -10.61 -16.64
CA THR A 27 16.75 -11.99 -16.64
C THR A 27 15.89 -12.96 -15.82
N GLY A 28 15.05 -12.44 -14.91
CA GLY A 28 14.29 -13.23 -13.95
C GLY A 28 15.15 -13.92 -12.88
N LEU A 29 16.45 -13.63 -12.82
CA LEU A 29 17.37 -14.24 -11.87
C LEU A 29 17.43 -13.41 -10.57
N PRO A 30 17.71 -14.02 -9.41
CA PRO A 30 17.94 -13.30 -8.17
C PRO A 30 19.07 -12.29 -8.31
N VAL A 31 18.85 -11.09 -7.76
CA VAL A 31 19.88 -10.04 -7.65
C VAL A 31 20.76 -10.38 -6.45
N PRO A 32 22.08 -10.60 -6.64
CA PRO A 32 22.97 -11.03 -5.56
C PRO A 32 23.27 -9.92 -4.55
N ASP A 33 23.22 -8.65 -5.00
CA ASP A 33 23.67 -7.50 -4.23
C ASP A 33 22.54 -6.84 -3.42
N ALA A 34 21.32 -7.39 -3.50
CA ALA A 34 20.15 -6.88 -2.78
C ALA A 34 19.35 -8.00 -2.12
N SER A 35 18.78 -7.70 -0.97
CA SER A 35 17.90 -8.62 -0.24
C SER A 35 16.73 -7.89 0.39
N LEU A 36 15.62 -8.61 0.63
CA LEU A 36 14.54 -8.12 1.47
C LEU A 36 14.80 -8.55 2.92
N VAL A 37 14.68 -7.61 3.82
CA VAL A 37 14.84 -7.85 5.26
C VAL A 37 13.49 -7.68 5.94
N HIS A 38 13.08 -8.69 6.69
CA HIS A 38 11.88 -8.65 7.51
C HIS A 38 12.23 -8.17 8.92
N THR A 39 11.60 -7.10 9.37
CA THR A 39 11.69 -6.70 10.78
C THR A 39 10.96 -7.70 11.67
N ALA A 40 11.32 -7.77 12.96
CA ALA A 40 10.61 -8.61 13.92
C ALA A 40 9.11 -8.24 14.01
N ALA A 41 8.80 -6.94 13.92
CA ALA A 41 7.42 -6.47 13.91
C ALA A 41 6.66 -6.96 12.67
N TYR A 42 7.28 -6.91 11.47
CA TYR A 42 6.69 -7.47 10.25
C TYR A 42 6.39 -8.95 10.41
N THR A 43 7.35 -9.74 10.88
CA THR A 43 7.19 -11.19 11.04
C THR A 43 6.03 -11.54 11.99
N VAL A 44 5.94 -10.86 13.14
CA VAL A 44 4.89 -11.12 14.14
C VAL A 44 3.51 -10.69 13.62
N LEU A 45 3.45 -9.57 12.90
CA LEU A 45 2.20 -9.01 12.37
C LEU A 45 1.89 -9.47 10.94
N ALA A 46 2.71 -10.33 10.32
CA ALA A 46 2.56 -10.77 8.95
C ALA A 46 1.15 -11.24 8.58
N PRO A 47 0.44 -12.05 9.39
CA PRO A 47 -0.92 -12.47 9.05
C PRO A 47 -1.89 -11.30 8.89
N LEU A 48 -1.73 -10.26 9.72
CA LEU A 48 -2.56 -9.05 9.67
C LEU A 48 -2.13 -8.13 8.52
N CYS A 49 -0.83 -7.90 8.39
CA CYS A 49 -0.27 -7.07 7.31
C CYS A 49 -0.64 -7.64 5.93
N THR A 50 -0.47 -8.93 5.70
CA THR A 50 -0.83 -9.59 4.43
C THR A 50 -2.30 -9.39 4.08
N LEU A 51 -3.21 -9.54 5.05
CA LEU A 51 -4.63 -9.29 4.82
C LEU A 51 -4.91 -7.83 4.44
N MET A 52 -4.29 -6.90 5.16
CA MET A 52 -4.47 -5.47 4.92
C MET A 52 -3.86 -5.02 3.59
N ASP A 53 -2.70 -5.57 3.22
CA ASP A 53 -2.05 -5.31 1.92
C ASP A 53 -2.90 -5.85 0.77
N ALA A 54 -3.45 -7.05 0.90
CA ALA A 54 -4.39 -7.60 -0.08
C ALA A 54 -5.62 -6.70 -0.26
N LEU A 55 -6.14 -6.11 0.83
CA LEU A 55 -7.25 -5.16 0.75
C LEU A 55 -6.86 -3.87 0.00
N THR A 56 -5.66 -3.34 0.19
CA THR A 56 -5.22 -2.11 -0.48
C THR A 56 -5.01 -2.27 -2.00
N LEU A 57 -4.84 -3.49 -2.49
CA LEU A 57 -4.71 -3.80 -3.92
C LEU A 57 -6.06 -3.88 -4.66
N LEU A 58 -7.18 -3.83 -3.95
CA LEU A 58 -8.51 -3.93 -4.57
C LEU A 58 -8.92 -2.63 -5.25
N SER A 59 -9.52 -2.74 -6.44
CA SER A 59 -10.21 -1.61 -7.07
C SER A 59 -11.46 -1.23 -6.29
N LEU A 60 -11.99 -0.02 -6.49
CA LEU A 60 -13.23 0.45 -5.84
C LEU A 60 -14.41 -0.51 -6.05
N LYS A 61 -14.54 -1.12 -7.23
CA LYS A 61 -15.58 -2.13 -7.53
C LYS A 61 -15.39 -3.40 -6.71
N GLN A 62 -14.14 -3.85 -6.54
CA GLN A 62 -13.82 -5.03 -5.73
C GLN A 62 -14.05 -4.75 -4.24
N HIS A 63 -13.73 -3.55 -3.74
CA HIS A 63 -14.07 -3.13 -2.38
C HIS A 63 -15.59 -3.20 -2.14
N ALA A 64 -16.38 -2.62 -3.04
CA ALA A 64 -17.84 -2.67 -2.92
C ALA A 64 -18.36 -4.12 -2.95
N ALA A 65 -17.89 -4.94 -3.87
CA ALA A 65 -18.27 -6.35 -3.95
C ALA A 65 -17.89 -7.14 -2.69
N LEU A 66 -16.70 -6.94 -2.14
CA LEU A 66 -16.25 -7.58 -0.90
C LEU A 66 -17.16 -7.19 0.27
N LEU A 67 -17.41 -5.90 0.47
CA LEU A 67 -18.26 -5.41 1.57
C LEU A 67 -19.69 -5.95 1.44
N ILE A 68 -20.28 -5.90 0.27
CA ILE A 68 -21.62 -6.45 0.01
C ILE A 68 -21.63 -7.96 0.33
N THR A 69 -20.63 -8.70 -0.13
CA THR A 69 -20.53 -10.14 0.12
C THR A 69 -20.45 -10.45 1.62
N VAL A 70 -19.60 -9.75 2.37
CA VAL A 70 -19.45 -9.93 3.81
C VAL A 70 -20.76 -9.62 4.53
N ILE A 71 -21.42 -8.50 4.17
CA ILE A 71 -22.73 -8.13 4.74
C ILE A 71 -23.78 -9.21 4.47
N LEU A 72 -23.88 -9.69 3.23
CA LEU A 72 -24.80 -10.76 2.86
C LEU A 72 -24.50 -12.06 3.63
N CYS A 73 -23.25 -12.45 3.75
CA CYS A 73 -22.85 -13.62 4.55
C CYS A 73 -23.27 -13.48 6.02
N VAL A 74 -23.09 -12.30 6.62
CA VAL A 74 -23.52 -12.02 8.00
C VAL A 74 -25.04 -12.11 8.12
N ILE A 75 -25.79 -11.55 7.17
CA ILE A 75 -27.26 -11.61 7.15
C ILE A 75 -27.74 -13.07 7.04
N VAL A 76 -27.20 -13.80 6.05
CA VAL A 76 -27.55 -15.22 5.84
C VAL A 76 -27.24 -16.05 7.09
N TRP A 77 -26.04 -15.92 7.63
CA TRP A 77 -25.66 -16.60 8.87
C TRP A 77 -26.61 -16.27 10.03
N ARG A 78 -27.02 -15.01 10.16
CA ARG A 78 -27.97 -14.56 11.18
C ARG A 78 -29.35 -15.14 11.00
N ILE A 79 -29.83 -15.30 9.77
CA ILE A 79 -31.15 -15.90 9.46
C ILE A 79 -31.15 -17.39 9.82
N PHE A 80 -30.11 -18.12 9.46
CA PHE A 80 -30.04 -19.57 9.63
C PHE A 80 -29.49 -20.04 10.99
N ARG A 81 -28.93 -19.12 11.76
CA ARG A 81 -28.43 -19.43 13.10
C ARG A 81 -29.60 -19.83 14.03
N PRO A 82 -29.47 -20.96 14.77
CA PRO A 82 -30.45 -21.33 15.79
C PRO A 82 -30.59 -20.19 16.81
N ARG A 83 -31.82 -19.70 17.01
CA ARG A 83 -32.09 -18.69 18.02
C ARG A 83 -32.33 -19.39 19.35
N SER A 84 -31.67 -18.94 20.41
CA SER A 84 -32.03 -19.37 21.77
C SER A 84 -33.40 -18.76 22.14
N SER A 85 -34.28 -19.58 22.72
CA SER A 85 -35.54 -19.10 23.23
C SER A 85 -35.30 -17.99 24.25
N GLY A 86 -35.82 -16.78 23.96
CA GLY A 86 -35.69 -15.61 24.85
C GLY A 86 -34.78 -14.48 24.38
N THR A 87 -34.13 -14.55 23.21
CA THR A 87 -33.44 -13.40 22.67
C THR A 87 -34.42 -12.36 22.13
N SER A 88 -34.37 -11.14 22.69
CA SER A 88 -35.17 -10.03 22.18
C SER A 88 -34.69 -9.55 20.80
N LEU A 89 -35.62 -9.12 19.95
CA LEU A 89 -35.29 -8.53 18.64
C LEU A 89 -34.29 -7.38 18.77
N LEU A 90 -34.38 -6.55 19.80
CA LEU A 90 -33.49 -5.44 20.07
C LEU A 90 -32.04 -5.91 20.28
N ARG A 91 -31.84 -7.02 21.00
CA ARG A 91 -30.51 -7.62 21.20
C ARG A 91 -29.92 -8.16 19.89
N GLU A 92 -30.71 -8.75 19.04
CA GLU A 92 -30.29 -9.25 17.73
C GLU A 92 -29.91 -8.09 16.79
N LEU A 93 -30.70 -7.02 16.74
CA LEU A 93 -30.41 -5.83 15.98
C LEU A 93 -29.12 -5.16 16.49
N GLY A 94 -28.98 -4.99 17.80
CA GLY A 94 -27.77 -4.41 18.40
C GLY A 94 -26.52 -5.21 18.06
N ALA A 95 -26.58 -6.53 18.12
CA ALA A 95 -25.44 -7.38 17.73
C ALA A 95 -25.15 -7.34 16.22
N GLY A 96 -26.18 -7.15 15.37
CA GLY A 96 -26.01 -6.91 13.93
C GLY A 96 -25.25 -5.61 13.62
N VAL A 97 -25.70 -4.52 14.25
CA VAL A 97 -25.07 -3.21 14.14
C VAL A 97 -23.63 -3.25 14.65
N ALA A 98 -23.38 -3.85 15.81
CA ALA A 98 -22.03 -4.00 16.36
C ALA A 98 -21.10 -4.77 15.42
N THR A 99 -21.57 -5.84 14.80
CA THR A 99 -20.83 -6.61 13.81
C THR A 99 -20.46 -5.75 12.60
N LEU A 100 -21.42 -4.99 12.07
CA LEU A 100 -21.21 -4.11 10.93
C LEU A 100 -20.19 -3.00 11.27
N LEU A 101 -20.30 -2.38 12.43
CA LEU A 101 -19.35 -1.38 12.90
C LEU A 101 -17.94 -1.97 13.06
N CYS A 102 -17.80 -3.17 13.61
CA CYS A 102 -16.51 -3.86 13.69
C CYS A 102 -15.89 -4.09 12.30
N ILE A 103 -16.68 -4.53 11.32
CA ILE A 103 -16.21 -4.73 9.94
C ILE A 103 -15.71 -3.40 9.35
N ILE A 104 -16.49 -2.33 9.49
CA ILE A 104 -16.13 -1.00 8.98
C ILE A 104 -14.85 -0.48 9.67
N LEU A 105 -14.73 -0.63 10.99
CA LEU A 105 -13.55 -0.19 11.75
C LEU A 105 -12.29 -0.95 11.35
N VAL A 106 -12.37 -2.28 11.24
CA VAL A 106 -11.23 -3.11 10.78
C VAL A 106 -10.83 -2.74 9.36
N TYR A 107 -11.80 -2.50 8.50
CA TYR A 107 -11.56 -2.09 7.12
C TYR A 107 -10.90 -0.71 7.05
N ALA A 108 -11.43 0.28 7.77
CA ALA A 108 -10.86 1.61 7.84
C ALA A 108 -9.43 1.59 8.44
N ALA A 109 -9.22 0.82 9.51
CA ALA A 109 -7.90 0.63 10.09
C ALA A 109 -6.92 0.02 9.07
N GLY A 110 -7.34 -1.00 8.31
CA GLY A 110 -6.55 -1.60 7.25
C GLY A 110 -6.12 -0.63 6.16
N ALA A 111 -6.97 0.35 5.85
CA ALA A 111 -6.69 1.37 4.83
C ALA A 111 -5.78 2.51 5.31
N VAL A 112 -5.78 2.82 6.61
CA VAL A 112 -5.18 4.07 7.13
C VAL A 112 -3.98 3.83 8.05
N VAL A 113 -3.97 2.73 8.81
CA VAL A 113 -2.92 2.49 9.83
C VAL A 113 -1.61 2.09 9.17
N PRO A 114 -0.49 2.79 9.43
CA PRO A 114 0.82 2.37 8.95
C PRO A 114 1.17 0.96 9.47
N ARG A 115 1.73 0.16 8.58
CA ARG A 115 2.11 -1.22 8.87
C ARG A 115 3.61 -1.41 8.80
N PRO A 116 4.19 -2.32 9.59
CA PRO A 116 5.54 -2.79 9.33
C PRO A 116 5.62 -3.39 7.92
N MET A 117 6.72 -3.12 7.23
CA MET A 117 7.00 -3.66 5.91
C MET A 117 8.36 -4.34 5.87
N ALA A 118 8.60 -5.12 4.82
CA ALA A 118 9.95 -5.53 4.47
C ALA A 118 10.73 -4.31 3.97
N ALA A 119 12.04 -4.31 4.21
CA ALA A 119 12.93 -3.29 3.68
C ALA A 119 13.94 -3.90 2.71
N ILE A 120 14.31 -3.14 1.69
CA ILE A 120 15.41 -3.48 0.80
C ILE A 120 16.72 -3.18 1.54
N ALA A 121 17.64 -4.13 1.53
CA ALA A 121 18.99 -3.96 2.03
C ALA A 121 19.99 -4.24 0.90
N MET A 122 20.82 -3.25 0.60
CA MET A 122 21.91 -3.39 -0.35
C MET A 122 23.16 -3.94 0.35
N HIS A 123 23.93 -4.75 -0.35
CA HIS A 123 25.17 -5.32 0.19
C HIS A 123 26.37 -4.38 -0.06
N ASP A 124 26.31 -3.55 -1.11
CA ASP A 124 27.29 -2.48 -1.34
C ASP A 124 26.71 -1.13 -0.90
N ALA A 125 27.43 -0.41 -0.07
CA ALA A 125 27.04 0.91 0.42
C ALA A 125 27.09 2.01 -0.65
N ASN A 126 27.66 1.73 -1.82
CA ASN A 126 27.68 2.67 -2.95
C ASN A 126 26.48 2.50 -3.89
N ASP A 127 25.70 1.43 -3.72
CA ASP A 127 24.48 1.22 -4.49
C ASP A 127 23.36 2.11 -3.97
N VAL A 128 22.49 2.53 -4.88
CA VAL A 128 21.36 3.41 -4.61
C VAL A 128 20.07 2.72 -5.02
N VAL A 129 19.11 2.66 -4.09
CA VAL A 129 17.78 2.08 -4.35
C VAL A 129 16.83 3.18 -4.75
N ILE A 130 16.27 3.07 -5.95
CA ILE A 130 15.41 4.11 -6.54
C ILE A 130 14.03 3.54 -6.84
N ASP A 131 12.97 4.23 -6.38
CA ASP A 131 11.61 4.03 -6.87
C ASP A 131 11.29 5.05 -7.96
N PHE A 132 10.84 4.59 -9.11
CA PHE A 132 10.53 5.44 -10.26
C PHE A 132 9.07 5.86 -10.35
N HIS A 133 8.18 5.36 -9.48
CA HIS A 133 6.76 5.61 -9.58
C HIS A 133 6.08 5.61 -8.21
N SER A 134 5.78 6.79 -7.70
CA SER A 134 5.05 6.94 -6.46
C SER A 134 4.15 8.17 -6.49
N HIS A 135 2.99 8.07 -5.82
CA HIS A 135 2.03 9.17 -5.74
C HIS A 135 1.94 9.76 -4.35
N THR A 136 1.54 11.03 -4.28
CA THR A 136 1.14 11.70 -3.05
C THR A 136 -0.37 11.98 -3.05
N ASN A 137 -0.86 12.55 -1.96
CA ASN A 137 -2.26 12.99 -1.86
C ASN A 137 -2.65 14.09 -2.87
N ALA A 138 -1.71 14.64 -3.63
CA ALA A 138 -1.98 15.57 -4.73
C ALA A 138 -2.53 14.84 -5.97
N SER A 139 -2.22 13.55 -6.14
CA SER A 139 -2.80 12.74 -7.19
C SER A 139 -4.27 12.43 -6.89
N TRP A 140 -5.10 12.38 -7.93
CA TRP A 140 -6.54 12.13 -7.80
C TRP A 140 -6.87 10.71 -7.35
N ASP A 141 -6.04 9.76 -7.68
CA ASP A 141 -6.19 8.32 -7.41
C ASP A 141 -5.47 7.85 -6.15
N ALA A 142 -4.60 8.69 -5.57
CA ALA A 142 -3.88 8.36 -4.36
C ALA A 142 -4.72 8.60 -3.09
N ASN A 143 -4.33 7.90 -2.04
CA ASN A 143 -4.91 8.07 -0.71
C ASN A 143 -4.65 9.50 -0.18
N LYS A 144 -5.71 10.22 0.17
CA LYS A 144 -5.63 11.63 0.62
C LYS A 144 -4.84 11.83 1.93
N TRP A 145 -4.57 10.78 2.66
CA TRP A 145 -3.73 10.80 3.85
C TRP A 145 -2.24 10.55 3.54
N PHE A 146 -1.90 10.16 2.31
CA PHE A 146 -0.54 9.87 1.90
C PHE A 146 0.17 11.15 1.42
N THR A 147 0.44 12.03 2.37
CA THR A 147 1.13 13.31 2.13
C THR A 147 2.57 13.09 1.66
N PRO A 148 3.25 14.09 1.09
CA PRO A 148 4.68 14.02 0.74
C PRO A 148 5.55 13.52 1.90
N GLN A 149 5.28 13.98 3.13
CA GLN A 149 6.00 13.54 4.31
C GLN A 149 5.79 12.04 4.60
N ARG A 150 4.55 11.54 4.52
CA ARG A 150 4.26 10.10 4.71
C ARG A 150 4.83 9.25 3.60
N ASN A 151 4.85 9.75 2.38
CA ASN A 151 5.50 9.10 1.26
C ASN A 151 6.99 8.90 1.54
N ARG A 152 7.69 9.95 2.00
CA ARG A 152 9.10 9.86 2.41
C ARG A 152 9.32 8.86 3.53
N GLU A 153 8.53 8.93 4.60
CA GLU A 153 8.62 8.02 5.73
C GLU A 153 8.45 6.56 5.30
N TRP A 154 7.54 6.30 4.38
CA TRP A 154 7.29 4.98 3.82
C TRP A 154 8.50 4.48 3.02
N HIS A 155 9.03 5.28 2.10
CA HIS A 155 10.19 4.91 1.29
C HIS A 155 11.44 4.70 2.15
N SER A 156 11.67 5.58 3.12
CA SER A 156 12.80 5.42 4.05
C SER A 156 12.69 4.12 4.87
N ALA A 157 11.49 3.80 5.34
CA ALA A 157 11.26 2.55 6.07
C ALA A 157 11.38 1.31 5.17
N ALA A 158 11.13 1.45 3.87
CA ALA A 158 11.27 0.38 2.87
C ALA A 158 12.70 0.25 2.31
N GLY A 159 13.63 1.14 2.69
CA GLY A 159 15.04 1.10 2.27
C GLY A 159 15.31 1.73 0.92
N PHE A 160 14.47 2.68 0.47
CA PHE A 160 14.75 3.48 -0.72
C PHE A 160 15.55 4.74 -0.38
N ASP A 161 16.58 5.01 -1.16
CA ASP A 161 17.38 6.24 -1.08
C ASP A 161 16.74 7.39 -1.83
N VAL A 162 16.10 7.08 -2.96
CA VAL A 162 15.45 8.05 -3.86
C VAL A 162 14.08 7.52 -4.27
N ALA A 163 13.10 8.41 -4.39
CA ALA A 163 11.82 8.09 -5.02
C ALA A 163 11.34 9.24 -5.91
N TYR A 164 10.82 8.90 -7.08
CA TYR A 164 10.18 9.86 -7.97
C TYR A 164 8.71 9.99 -7.64
N ILE A 165 8.28 11.21 -7.35
CA ILE A 165 6.87 11.53 -7.12
C ILE A 165 6.23 11.89 -8.46
N SER A 166 5.39 11.01 -8.94
CA SER A 166 4.78 11.03 -10.26
C SER A 166 3.26 11.26 -10.22
N ASP A 167 2.82 12.25 -9.44
CA ASP A 167 1.40 12.58 -9.35
C ASP A 167 0.79 12.89 -10.73
N HIS A 168 -0.45 12.46 -10.96
CA HIS A 168 -1.16 12.75 -12.20
C HIS A 168 -1.41 14.25 -12.39
N LYS A 169 -1.07 14.77 -13.56
CA LYS A 169 -1.41 16.13 -14.04
C LYS A 169 -0.87 17.28 -13.18
N SER A 170 -0.01 17.04 -12.22
CA SER A 170 0.44 18.08 -11.30
C SER A 170 1.79 17.74 -10.68
N LEU A 171 2.69 18.71 -10.67
CA LEU A 171 3.95 18.65 -9.93
C LEU A 171 3.82 19.19 -8.50
N ALA A 172 2.64 19.60 -8.04
CA ALA A 172 2.48 20.26 -6.74
C ALA A 172 2.94 19.38 -5.58
N GLY A 173 2.55 18.08 -5.58
CA GLY A 173 2.99 17.11 -4.57
C GLY A 173 4.50 16.88 -4.62
N ALA A 174 5.03 16.68 -5.83
CA ALA A 174 6.46 16.48 -6.06
C ALA A 174 7.30 17.68 -5.62
N ASN A 175 6.89 18.89 -5.97
CA ASN A 175 7.59 20.12 -5.57
C ASN A 175 7.52 20.34 -4.05
N ALA A 176 6.39 20.08 -3.42
CA ALA A 176 6.25 20.15 -1.97
C ALA A 176 7.12 19.09 -1.27
N ALA A 177 7.26 17.92 -1.85
CA ALA A 177 8.14 16.86 -1.39
C ALA A 177 9.62 17.27 -1.52
N ALA A 178 10.03 17.73 -2.69
CA ALA A 178 11.41 18.14 -2.96
C ALA A 178 11.88 19.30 -2.08
N ALA A 179 11.00 20.27 -1.78
CA ALA A 179 11.29 21.39 -0.88
C ALA A 179 11.63 20.97 0.56
N GLN A 180 11.29 19.74 0.95
CA GLN A 180 11.51 19.18 2.28
C GLN A 180 12.55 18.04 2.26
N ASN A 181 13.34 17.90 1.20
CA ASN A 181 14.36 16.88 1.11
C ASN A 181 15.44 17.02 2.20
N PRO A 182 15.97 15.91 2.71
CA PRO A 182 17.04 15.94 3.67
C PRO A 182 18.28 16.62 3.08
N GLN A 183 19.04 17.30 3.94
CA GLN A 183 20.24 18.04 3.50
C GLN A 183 21.47 17.14 3.38
N HIS A 184 21.46 15.97 4.03
CA HIS A 184 22.57 15.04 4.02
C HIS A 184 22.10 13.65 3.57
N ALA A 185 22.99 12.95 2.87
CA ALA A 185 22.75 11.55 2.52
C ALA A 185 22.59 10.69 3.78
N GLY A 186 21.59 9.79 3.76
CA GLY A 186 21.26 8.92 4.88
C GLY A 186 20.23 9.45 5.89
N ASP A 187 19.87 10.75 5.80
CA ASP A 187 18.86 11.35 6.69
C ASP A 187 17.41 11.04 6.23
N GLY A 188 17.25 10.19 5.25
CA GLY A 188 15.96 9.76 4.69
C GLY A 188 15.95 9.79 3.17
N THR A 189 14.84 9.32 2.59
CA THR A 189 14.68 9.24 1.13
C THR A 189 14.59 10.63 0.50
N VAL A 190 15.34 10.85 -0.57
CA VAL A 190 15.25 12.03 -1.43
C VAL A 190 14.07 11.86 -2.38
N LEU A 191 13.13 12.80 -2.37
CA LEU A 191 11.98 12.80 -3.27
C LEU A 191 12.23 13.74 -4.44
N LEU A 192 12.12 13.21 -5.66
CA LEU A 192 12.39 13.94 -6.90
C LEU A 192 11.09 14.10 -7.70
N PRO A 193 10.96 15.20 -8.48
CA PRO A 193 9.77 15.42 -9.30
C PRO A 193 9.73 14.51 -10.52
N ALA A 194 8.54 13.98 -10.76
CA ALA A 194 8.15 13.30 -11.97
C ALA A 194 6.66 13.58 -12.24
N LEU A 195 6.14 13.13 -13.35
CA LEU A 195 4.74 13.27 -13.71
C LEU A 195 4.26 11.97 -14.36
N GLU A 196 3.14 11.44 -13.90
CA GLU A 196 2.46 10.38 -14.62
C GLU A 196 1.43 10.97 -15.58
N VAL A 197 1.57 10.64 -16.85
CA VAL A 197 0.66 11.03 -17.91
C VAL A 197 0.01 9.79 -18.52
N ARG A 198 -1.23 9.95 -18.95
CA ARG A 198 -1.92 8.90 -19.67
C ARG A 198 -1.75 9.13 -21.18
N ASP A 199 -1.15 8.15 -21.84
CA ASP A 199 -1.07 8.10 -23.30
C ASP A 199 -1.94 6.94 -23.78
N GLN A 200 -3.08 7.24 -24.39
CA GLN A 200 -4.10 6.27 -24.79
C GLN A 200 -4.54 5.39 -23.60
N ASP A 201 -4.17 4.11 -23.60
CA ASP A 201 -4.49 3.15 -22.54
C ASP A 201 -3.28 2.84 -21.62
N GLU A 202 -2.14 3.48 -21.88
CA GLU A 202 -0.90 3.29 -21.12
C GLU A 202 -0.64 4.47 -20.16
N HIS A 203 0.06 4.17 -19.07
CA HIS A 203 0.55 5.16 -18.14
C HIS A 203 2.06 5.30 -18.32
N VAL A 204 2.51 6.52 -18.55
CA VAL A 204 3.92 6.86 -18.77
C VAL A 204 4.40 7.79 -17.66
N VAL A 205 5.50 7.44 -17.03
CA VAL A 205 6.16 8.30 -16.05
C VAL A 205 7.25 9.10 -16.71
N ALA A 206 7.09 10.42 -16.75
CA ALA A 206 8.10 11.36 -17.20
C ALA A 206 8.95 11.81 -16.01
N ILE A 207 10.26 11.55 -16.06
CA ILE A 207 11.23 11.95 -15.04
C ILE A 207 12.18 13.05 -15.58
N GLY A 208 12.77 13.82 -14.68
CA GLY A 208 13.69 14.90 -15.07
C GLY A 208 13.00 16.10 -15.70
N ILE A 209 11.72 16.31 -15.39
CA ILE A 209 10.91 17.43 -15.88
C ILE A 209 10.80 18.52 -14.82
N ASP A 210 10.67 19.77 -15.26
CA ASP A 210 10.49 20.96 -14.42
C ASP A 210 9.11 21.59 -14.54
N SER A 211 8.32 21.21 -15.56
CA SER A 211 6.98 21.69 -15.82
C SER A 211 6.01 20.53 -16.09
N ALA A 212 4.75 20.68 -15.69
CA ALA A 212 3.71 19.73 -16.01
C ALA A 212 3.32 19.86 -17.49
N PHE A 213 2.99 18.74 -18.11
CA PHE A 213 2.48 18.71 -19.48
C PHE A 213 1.34 17.67 -19.58
N ASN A 214 0.58 17.76 -20.64
CA ASN A 214 -0.47 16.80 -20.95
C ASN A 214 -0.22 16.17 -22.32
N VAL A 215 -0.65 14.92 -22.48
CA VAL A 215 -0.72 14.26 -23.78
C VAL A 215 -2.16 14.36 -24.26
N ASP A 216 -2.36 14.82 -25.48
CA ASP A 216 -3.68 14.85 -26.10
C ASP A 216 -4.11 13.44 -26.56
N PRO A 217 -5.40 13.23 -26.91
CA PRO A 217 -5.89 11.93 -27.39
C PRO A 217 -5.22 11.42 -28.67
N SER A 218 -4.48 12.27 -29.39
CA SER A 218 -3.72 11.89 -30.59
C SER A 218 -2.28 11.44 -30.27
N GLY A 219 -1.89 11.46 -29.00
CA GLY A 219 -0.53 11.12 -28.56
C GLY A 219 0.49 12.23 -28.76
N ILE A 220 0.04 13.45 -29.05
CA ILE A 220 0.92 14.61 -29.21
C ILE A 220 1.13 15.26 -27.84
N TRP A 221 2.40 15.44 -27.50
CA TRP A 221 2.81 16.11 -26.27
C TRP A 221 2.68 17.62 -26.42
N HIS A 222 1.95 18.26 -25.52
CA HIS A 222 1.79 19.70 -25.49
C HIS A 222 2.31 20.25 -24.16
N ASP A 223 2.98 21.40 -24.23
CA ASP A 223 3.22 22.22 -23.05
C ASP A 223 1.86 22.70 -22.49
N PRO A 224 1.72 22.79 -21.15
CA PRO A 224 0.46 23.18 -20.53
C PRO A 224 0.03 24.60 -20.84
#